data_73b15b9c78cfa45241239ed819963eae
#
_entry.id   73b15b9c78cfa45241239ed819963eae
#
_cell.length_a   1.000
_cell.length_b   1.000
_cell.length_c   1.000
_cell.angle_alpha   90.00
_cell.angle_beta   90.00
_cell.angle_gamma   90.00
#
_symmetry.space_group_name_H-M   'P 1'
#
loop_
_entity.id
_entity.type
_entity.pdbx_description
1 polymer ?
#
loop_
_entity_poly.entity_id
_entity_poly.type
_entity_poly.pdbx_seq_one_letter_code
_entity_poly.pdbx_strand_id
1 'polypeptide(L)'
;MYRTLLVPVDGSPAATAGLEEAIRLAGAVGARLELMNIIDDRAFDGDGDAASGDLREVVRERGEAVLRHAQALAEQGGVVSATALVNSGGEDLQALVARQAEQSSADLVVIGTHAGKALSRLFMSHDAGHLLNHVAVPVLLVQSAGADAGMTVIELSGTDSMFQSEP
;
A
#
# COMPACT_ATOMS: atom_id res chain seq x y z
N MET A 1 -7.91 6.66 17.95
CA MET A 1 -8.51 5.42 17.40
C MET A 1 -8.57 5.60 15.88
N TYR A 2 -8.06 4.66 15.11
CA TYR A 2 -8.00 4.78 13.64
C TYR A 2 -9.41 4.80 13.03
N ARG A 3 -9.59 5.61 11.98
CA ARG A 3 -10.88 5.79 11.27
C ARG A 3 -10.78 5.43 9.80
N THR A 4 -9.64 5.66 9.19
CA THR A 4 -9.39 5.35 7.77
C THR A 4 -8.00 4.74 7.62
N LEU A 5 -7.93 3.52 7.12
CA LEU A 5 -6.70 2.80 6.83
C LEU A 5 -6.44 2.82 5.33
N LEU A 6 -5.30 3.38 4.90
CA LEU A 6 -4.85 3.29 3.51
C LEU A 6 -4.09 1.97 3.30
N VAL A 7 -4.49 1.22 2.28
CA VAL A 7 -3.91 -0.08 1.95
C VAL A 7 -3.51 -0.12 0.48
N PRO A 8 -2.22 0.03 0.16
CA PRO A 8 -1.73 -0.22 -1.19
C PRO A 8 -1.85 -1.71 -1.53
N VAL A 9 -2.44 -2.01 -2.69
CA VAL A 9 -2.67 -3.38 -3.19
C VAL A 9 -2.18 -3.49 -4.63
N ASP A 10 -1.46 -4.58 -4.95
CA ASP A 10 -0.93 -4.87 -6.28
C ASP A 10 -1.26 -6.29 -6.78
N GLY A 11 -2.07 -7.00 -6.01
CA GLY A 11 -2.43 -8.39 -6.27
C GLY A 11 -1.35 -9.40 -5.88
N SER A 12 -0.24 -8.98 -5.26
CA SER A 12 0.79 -9.89 -4.75
C SER A 12 0.33 -10.59 -3.46
N PRO A 13 0.91 -11.76 -3.13
CA PRO A 13 0.64 -12.42 -1.85
C PRO A 13 0.95 -11.54 -0.64
N ALA A 14 2.00 -10.71 -0.71
CA ALA A 14 2.33 -9.79 0.37
C ALA A 14 1.25 -8.71 0.54
N ALA A 15 0.83 -8.07 -0.55
CA ALA A 15 -0.24 -7.08 -0.49
C ALA A 15 -1.55 -7.69 0.02
N THR A 16 -1.84 -8.93 -0.35
CA THR A 16 -3.01 -9.67 0.15
C THR A 16 -2.92 -9.88 1.67
N ALA A 17 -1.76 -10.29 2.18
CA ALA A 17 -1.56 -10.43 3.63
C ALA A 17 -1.74 -9.10 4.37
N GLY A 18 -1.22 -8.00 3.81
CA GLY A 18 -1.45 -6.65 4.33
C GLY A 18 -2.92 -6.26 4.35
N LEU A 19 -3.65 -6.58 3.28
CA LEU A 19 -5.08 -6.32 3.16
C LEU A 19 -5.89 -7.12 4.19
N GLU A 20 -5.60 -8.41 4.35
CA GLU A 20 -6.28 -9.27 5.34
C GLU A 20 -6.09 -8.73 6.76
N GLU A 21 -4.88 -8.30 7.11
CA GLU A 21 -4.60 -7.67 8.39
C GLU A 21 -5.35 -6.34 8.56
N ALA A 22 -5.37 -5.49 7.51
CA ALA A 22 -6.10 -4.24 7.51
C ALA A 22 -7.61 -4.46 7.69
N ILE A 23 -8.19 -5.48 7.05
CA ILE A 23 -9.60 -5.86 7.21
C ILE A 23 -9.87 -6.26 8.67
N ARG A 24 -9.01 -7.10 9.25
CA ARG A 24 -9.14 -7.54 10.65
C ARG A 24 -9.06 -6.36 11.63
N LEU A 25 -8.08 -5.49 11.43
CA LEU A 25 -7.91 -4.29 12.25
C LEU A 25 -9.09 -3.33 12.10
N ALA A 26 -9.49 -3.03 10.86
CA ALA A 26 -10.61 -2.12 10.59
C ALA A 26 -11.92 -2.64 11.21
N GLY A 27 -12.20 -3.93 11.10
CA GLY A 27 -13.35 -4.56 11.74
C GLY A 27 -13.33 -4.44 13.27
N ALA A 28 -12.15 -4.59 13.88
CA ALA A 28 -12.00 -4.49 15.34
C ALA A 28 -12.19 -3.07 15.88
N VAL A 29 -11.80 -2.03 15.11
CA VAL A 29 -11.84 -0.63 15.57
C VAL A 29 -12.98 0.18 14.94
N GLY A 30 -13.75 -0.39 14.02
CA GLY A 30 -14.82 0.30 13.30
C GLY A 30 -14.30 1.31 12.28
N ALA A 31 -13.13 1.05 11.68
CA ALA A 31 -12.53 1.89 10.64
C ALA A 31 -13.04 1.47 9.24
N ARG A 32 -12.80 2.34 8.26
CA ARG A 32 -12.96 2.05 6.83
C ARG A 32 -11.62 1.85 6.16
N LEU A 33 -11.62 1.23 4.98
CA LEU A 33 -10.42 1.08 4.15
C LEU A 33 -10.44 2.05 2.96
N GLU A 34 -9.28 2.56 2.62
CA GLU A 34 -8.97 3.17 1.34
C GLU A 34 -8.00 2.23 0.61
N LEU A 35 -8.47 1.56 -0.43
CA LEU A 35 -7.70 0.60 -1.21
C LEU A 35 -7.07 1.32 -2.40
N MET A 36 -5.76 1.30 -2.50
CA MET A 36 -5.00 2.02 -3.52
C MET A 36 -4.27 1.03 -4.44
N ASN A 37 -4.45 1.15 -5.74
CA ASN A 37 -3.57 0.50 -6.72
C ASN A 37 -2.85 1.55 -7.55
N ILE A 38 -1.56 1.34 -7.79
CA ILE A 38 -0.71 2.25 -8.57
C ILE A 38 -0.38 1.57 -9.88
N ILE A 39 -0.66 2.27 -10.98
CA ILE A 39 -0.30 1.86 -12.34
C ILE A 39 0.76 2.81 -12.89
N ASP A 40 1.62 2.30 -13.78
CA ASP A 40 2.57 3.11 -14.55
C ASP A 40 2.31 2.85 -16.03
N ASP A 41 1.73 3.83 -16.72
CA ASP A 41 1.42 3.76 -18.13
C ASP A 41 2.46 4.45 -19.03
N ARG A 42 3.50 5.06 -18.45
CA ARG A 42 4.56 5.77 -19.21
C ARG A 42 5.38 4.85 -20.10
N ALA A 43 5.49 3.56 -19.75
CA ALA A 43 6.16 2.59 -20.60
C ALA A 43 5.54 2.49 -22.00
N PHE A 44 4.34 3.06 -22.17
CA PHE A 44 3.55 3.07 -23.41
C PHE A 44 3.41 4.47 -24.01
N ASP A 45 4.18 5.47 -23.56
CA ASP A 45 4.24 6.83 -24.11
C ASP A 45 5.05 6.90 -25.43
N GLY A 46 5.28 5.79 -26.12
CA GLY A 46 5.87 5.74 -27.45
C GLY A 46 4.92 6.27 -28.53
N ASP A 47 5.52 6.88 -29.54
CA ASP A 47 4.98 7.56 -30.72
C ASP A 47 3.59 7.12 -31.18
N GLY A 48 2.52 7.63 -30.59
CA GLY A 48 1.19 7.74 -31.21
C GLY A 48 0.57 6.50 -31.87
N ASP A 49 1.11 5.31 -31.65
CA ASP A 49 0.64 4.08 -32.26
C ASP A 49 -0.59 3.54 -31.50
N ALA A 50 -1.58 3.06 -32.25
CA ALA A 50 -2.80 2.47 -31.69
C ALA A 50 -2.52 1.35 -30.67
N ALA A 51 -1.41 0.60 -30.84
CA ALA A 51 -0.96 -0.42 -29.93
C ALA A 51 -0.63 0.12 -28.52
N SER A 52 -0.15 1.35 -28.40
CA SER A 52 0.13 1.99 -27.11
C SER A 52 -1.14 2.32 -26.33
N GLY A 53 -2.23 2.67 -27.04
CA GLY A 53 -3.54 2.91 -26.43
C GLY A 53 -4.15 1.64 -25.84
N ASP A 54 -4.06 0.53 -26.58
CA ASP A 54 -4.56 -0.77 -26.14
C ASP A 54 -3.80 -1.27 -24.89
N LEU A 55 -2.47 -1.06 -24.83
CA LEU A 55 -1.66 -1.46 -23.68
C LEU A 55 -1.97 -0.64 -22.41
N ARG A 56 -2.23 0.66 -22.54
CA ARG A 56 -2.67 1.50 -21.42
C ARG A 56 -3.99 1.02 -20.85
N GLU A 57 -4.94 0.68 -21.73
CA GLU A 57 -6.22 0.16 -21.27
C GLU A 57 -6.06 -1.19 -20.55
N VAL A 58 -5.22 -2.09 -21.06
CA VAL A 58 -4.90 -3.36 -20.37
C VAL A 58 -4.32 -3.15 -18.98
N VAL A 59 -3.38 -2.19 -18.81
CA VAL A 59 -2.79 -1.88 -17.51
C VAL A 59 -3.84 -1.31 -16.56
N ARG A 60 -4.68 -0.43 -17.04
CA ARG A 60 -5.78 0.15 -16.27
C ARG A 60 -6.79 -0.92 -15.85
N GLU A 61 -7.26 -1.75 -16.78
CA GLU A 61 -8.20 -2.84 -16.49
C GLU A 61 -7.65 -3.81 -15.44
N ARG A 62 -6.35 -4.11 -15.52
CA ARG A 62 -5.66 -4.93 -14.53
C ARG A 62 -5.66 -4.28 -13.14
N GLY A 63 -5.35 -2.99 -13.05
CA GLY A 63 -5.40 -2.25 -11.78
C GLY A 63 -6.79 -2.21 -11.18
N GLU A 64 -7.81 -1.97 -12.01
CA GLU A 64 -9.21 -2.02 -11.61
C GLU A 64 -9.63 -3.43 -11.13
N ALA A 65 -9.15 -4.48 -11.79
CA ALA A 65 -9.43 -5.84 -11.38
C ALA A 65 -8.82 -6.16 -10.00
N VAL A 66 -7.60 -5.70 -9.73
CA VAL A 66 -6.97 -5.81 -8.41
C VAL A 66 -7.80 -5.10 -7.34
N LEU A 67 -8.24 -3.88 -7.61
CA LEU A 67 -9.08 -3.11 -6.69
C LEU A 67 -10.44 -3.78 -6.44
N ARG A 68 -11.11 -4.27 -7.49
CA ARG A 68 -12.38 -5.01 -7.33
C ARG A 68 -12.21 -6.27 -6.47
N HIS A 69 -11.11 -7.01 -6.66
CA HIS A 69 -10.83 -8.18 -5.83
C HIS A 69 -10.59 -7.79 -4.37
N ALA A 70 -9.78 -6.77 -4.13
CA ALA A 70 -9.50 -6.26 -2.78
C ALA A 70 -10.78 -5.75 -2.09
N GLN A 71 -11.64 -5.04 -2.82
CA GLN A 71 -12.93 -4.57 -2.32
C GLN A 71 -13.84 -5.72 -1.94
N ALA A 72 -13.92 -6.76 -2.76
CA ALA A 72 -14.71 -7.95 -2.45
C ALA A 72 -14.24 -8.65 -1.16
N LEU A 73 -12.93 -8.71 -0.92
CA LEU A 73 -12.38 -9.23 0.34
C LEU A 73 -12.78 -8.36 1.55
N ALA A 74 -12.72 -7.04 1.42
CA ALA A 74 -13.16 -6.12 2.47
C ALA A 74 -14.65 -6.28 2.79
N GLU A 75 -15.50 -6.38 1.77
CA GLU A 75 -16.93 -6.63 1.91
C GLU A 75 -17.23 -7.95 2.61
N GLN A 76 -16.52 -9.02 2.24
CA GLN A 76 -16.64 -10.32 2.92
C GLN A 76 -16.26 -10.23 4.40
N GLY A 77 -15.29 -9.39 4.73
CA GLY A 77 -14.90 -9.07 6.12
C GLY A 77 -15.85 -8.10 6.83
N GLY A 78 -16.91 -7.64 6.17
CA GLY A 78 -17.86 -6.68 6.74
C GLY A 78 -17.31 -5.26 6.90
N VAL A 79 -16.24 -4.91 6.17
CA VAL A 79 -15.57 -3.61 6.27
C VAL A 79 -15.91 -2.74 5.06
N VAL A 80 -16.30 -1.51 5.34
CA VAL A 80 -16.56 -0.50 4.29
C VAL A 80 -15.25 -0.08 3.64
N SER A 81 -15.20 -0.06 2.32
CA SER A 81 -14.00 0.36 1.57
C SER A 81 -14.32 1.28 0.41
N ALA A 82 -13.38 2.18 0.10
CA ALA A 82 -13.30 2.94 -1.12
C ALA A 82 -12.06 2.50 -1.92
N THR A 83 -12.02 2.81 -3.21
CA THR A 83 -10.93 2.43 -4.10
C THR A 83 -10.34 3.63 -4.82
N ALA A 84 -9.02 3.65 -4.98
CA ALA A 84 -8.28 4.65 -5.74
C ALA A 84 -7.32 3.98 -6.73
N LEU A 85 -7.54 4.17 -8.01
CA LEU A 85 -6.58 3.82 -9.06
C LEU A 85 -5.72 5.05 -9.35
N VAL A 86 -4.42 4.96 -9.07
CA VAL A 86 -3.49 6.08 -9.18
C VAL A 86 -2.48 5.79 -10.29
N ASN A 87 -2.35 6.74 -11.23
CA ASN A 87 -1.28 6.69 -12.21
C ASN A 87 -0.02 7.31 -11.60
N SER A 88 1.11 6.61 -11.68
CA SER A 88 2.37 7.10 -11.11
C SER A 88 2.87 8.35 -11.82
N GLY A 89 2.65 8.46 -13.13
CA GLY A 89 3.16 9.60 -13.92
C GLY A 89 4.66 9.84 -13.75
N GLY A 90 5.37 8.91 -13.11
CA GLY A 90 6.77 8.99 -12.80
C GLY A 90 7.12 9.48 -11.41
N GLU A 91 6.16 9.74 -10.59
CA GLU A 91 6.39 10.05 -9.20
C GLU A 91 6.84 8.82 -8.40
N ASP A 92 7.59 9.06 -7.34
CA ASP A 92 7.98 8.01 -6.40
C ASP A 92 6.75 7.44 -5.69
N LEU A 93 6.75 6.13 -5.50
CA LEU A 93 5.64 5.42 -4.87
C LEU A 93 5.34 5.95 -3.46
N GLN A 94 6.38 6.35 -2.73
CA GLN A 94 6.25 6.92 -1.39
C GLN A 94 5.49 8.24 -1.41
N ALA A 95 5.78 9.11 -2.38
CA ALA A 95 5.07 10.38 -2.55
C ALA A 95 3.59 10.15 -2.93
N LEU A 96 3.33 9.16 -3.78
CA LEU A 96 1.96 8.77 -4.15
C LEU A 96 1.16 8.27 -2.96
N VAL A 97 1.75 7.41 -2.13
CA VAL A 97 1.12 6.88 -0.92
C VAL A 97 0.87 8.01 0.09
N ALA A 98 1.84 8.90 0.30
CA ALA A 98 1.68 10.05 1.19
C ALA A 98 0.54 10.97 0.72
N ARG A 99 0.51 11.30 -0.56
CA ARG A 99 -0.55 12.12 -1.16
C ARG A 99 -1.94 11.46 -1.02
N GLN A 100 -2.03 10.16 -1.27
CA GLN A 100 -3.30 9.43 -1.12
C GLN A 100 -3.73 9.35 0.35
N ALA A 101 -2.79 9.21 1.29
CA ALA A 101 -3.09 9.25 2.71
C ALA A 101 -3.71 10.60 3.14
N GLU A 102 -3.15 11.71 2.64
CA GLU A 102 -3.72 13.04 2.87
C GLU A 102 -5.10 13.20 2.24
N GLN A 103 -5.26 12.82 0.96
CA GLN A 103 -6.52 12.96 0.22
C GLN A 103 -7.66 12.15 0.84
N SER A 104 -7.40 10.94 1.30
CA SER A 104 -8.38 10.07 1.96
C SER A 104 -8.57 10.38 3.44
N SER A 105 -7.75 11.29 4.01
CA SER A 105 -7.65 11.54 5.45
C SER A 105 -7.37 10.23 6.21
N ALA A 106 -6.50 9.40 5.66
CA ALA A 106 -6.05 8.19 6.33
C ALA A 106 -5.21 8.55 7.56
N ASP A 107 -5.41 7.79 8.61
CA ASP A 107 -4.69 7.94 9.88
C ASP A 107 -3.81 6.73 10.23
N LEU A 108 -3.75 5.75 9.31
CA LEU A 108 -2.82 4.63 9.30
C LEU A 108 -2.60 4.14 7.87
N VAL A 109 -1.36 3.80 7.52
CA VAL A 109 -1.04 3.06 6.28
C VAL A 109 -0.68 1.63 6.64
N VAL A 110 -1.27 0.65 5.94
CA VAL A 110 -0.98 -0.78 6.15
C VAL A 110 -0.37 -1.37 4.89
N ILE A 111 0.83 -1.93 5.00
CA ILE A 111 1.61 -2.42 3.87
C ILE A 111 2.02 -3.87 4.10
N GLY A 112 1.70 -4.73 3.15
CA GLY A 112 2.21 -6.09 3.12
C GLY A 112 3.64 -6.19 2.61
N THR A 113 4.48 -7.00 3.27
CA THR A 113 5.88 -7.21 2.91
C THR A 113 6.21 -8.70 2.84
N HIS A 114 7.23 -9.05 2.07
CA HIS A 114 7.77 -10.41 2.06
C HIS A 114 8.86 -10.60 3.12
N ALA A 115 8.84 -11.72 3.83
CA ALA A 115 9.92 -12.10 4.73
C ALA A 115 11.24 -12.31 3.95
N GLY A 116 12.29 -11.58 4.29
CA GLY A 116 13.68 -11.82 3.85
C GLY A 116 14.07 -11.37 2.45
N LYS A 117 13.17 -10.83 1.63
CA LYS A 117 13.51 -10.19 0.35
C LYS A 117 12.61 -8.98 0.15
N ALA A 118 13.27 -7.85 -0.08
CA ALA A 118 12.70 -6.54 -0.46
C ALA A 118 11.17 -6.44 -0.44
N LEU A 119 10.68 -5.47 0.30
CA LEU A 119 9.31 -4.95 0.24
C LEU A 119 8.67 -5.22 -1.12
N SER A 120 7.35 -5.45 -1.19
CA SER A 120 6.60 -5.75 -2.41
C SER A 120 7.11 -4.96 -3.62
N ARG A 121 6.79 -5.35 -4.85
CA ARG A 121 7.21 -4.63 -6.06
C ARG A 121 6.95 -3.12 -6.00
N LEU A 122 6.00 -2.70 -5.19
CA LEU A 122 5.70 -1.30 -4.89
C LEU A 122 6.82 -0.60 -4.10
N PHE A 123 7.73 -1.34 -3.44
CA PHE A 123 8.75 -0.78 -2.55
C PHE A 123 10.16 -1.37 -2.82
N MET A 124 10.43 -1.86 -4.02
CA MET A 124 11.72 -2.48 -4.38
C MET A 124 12.90 -1.51 -4.49
N SER A 125 12.68 -0.20 -4.42
CA SER A 125 13.77 0.79 -4.37
C SER A 125 14.19 1.07 -2.93
N HIS A 126 15.20 0.39 -2.49
CA HIS A 126 16.20 0.65 -1.44
C HIS A 126 15.80 1.12 -0.04
N ASP A 127 14.60 1.66 0.26
CA ASP A 127 14.38 2.24 1.57
C ASP A 127 12.92 2.22 2.05
N ALA A 128 12.60 1.24 2.91
CA ALA A 128 11.44 1.39 3.81
C ALA A 128 11.56 2.67 4.67
N GLY A 129 12.78 3.12 4.94
CA GLY A 129 13.08 4.37 5.62
C GLY A 129 12.62 5.61 4.86
N HIS A 130 12.62 5.60 3.52
CA HIS A 130 12.14 6.74 2.73
C HIS A 130 10.63 6.92 2.80
N LEU A 131 9.85 5.83 2.87
CA LEU A 131 8.40 5.95 3.06
C LEU A 131 8.07 6.67 4.37
N LEU A 132 8.77 6.33 5.46
CA LEU A 132 8.56 6.91 6.77
C LEU A 132 8.86 8.42 6.82
N ASN A 133 9.70 8.92 5.93
CA ASN A 133 10.01 10.34 5.83
C ASN A 133 8.95 11.16 5.07
N HIS A 134 8.09 10.52 4.28
CA HIS A 134 7.10 11.20 3.44
C HIS A 134 5.66 11.07 3.96
N VAL A 135 5.37 10.05 4.77
CA VAL A 135 4.03 9.79 5.30
C VAL A 135 3.92 10.34 6.71
N ALA A 136 3.01 11.29 6.93
CA ALA A 136 2.81 11.95 8.22
C ALA A 136 2.00 11.12 9.24
N VAL A 137 1.60 9.89 8.87
CA VAL A 137 0.80 8.99 9.71
C VAL A 137 1.56 7.70 9.99
N PRO A 138 1.22 6.95 11.05
CA PRO A 138 1.82 5.65 11.34
C PRO A 138 1.72 4.68 10.16
N VAL A 139 2.74 3.82 10.03
CA VAL A 139 2.80 2.77 9.01
C VAL A 139 2.91 1.41 9.69
N LEU A 140 1.97 0.52 9.40
CA LEU A 140 1.99 -0.88 9.82
C LEU A 140 2.55 -1.75 8.69
N LEU A 141 3.67 -2.42 8.96
CA LEU A 141 4.24 -3.39 8.04
C LEU A 141 3.77 -4.80 8.42
N VAL A 142 3.14 -5.50 7.48
CA VAL A 142 2.63 -6.86 7.66
C VAL A 142 3.50 -7.81 6.84
N GLN A 143 4.21 -8.70 7.51
CA GLN A 143 4.96 -9.75 6.82
C GLN A 143 4.02 -10.85 6.35
N SER A 144 4.03 -11.14 5.05
CA SER A 144 3.43 -12.38 4.57
C SER A 144 4.24 -13.55 5.12
N ALA A 145 3.58 -14.50 5.78
CA ALA A 145 4.22 -15.73 6.21
C ALA A 145 4.75 -16.46 4.95
N GLY A 146 6.05 -16.32 4.68
CA GLY A 146 6.76 -17.35 3.95
C GLY A 146 6.63 -18.62 4.78
N ALA A 147 6.72 -19.79 4.19
CA ALA A 147 6.45 -21.09 4.82
C ALA A 147 7.18 -21.38 6.16
N ASP A 148 7.86 -20.40 6.75
CA ASP A 148 8.71 -20.56 7.94
C ASP A 148 8.84 -19.31 8.85
N ALA A 149 7.87 -18.42 8.95
CA ALA A 149 8.06 -17.24 9.81
C ALA A 149 6.84 -16.85 10.64
N GLY A 150 7.05 -16.78 11.94
CA GLY A 150 6.14 -16.15 12.89
C GLY A 150 5.95 -14.66 12.60
N MET A 151 4.77 -14.16 12.90
CA MET A 151 4.36 -12.78 12.68
C MET A 151 5.17 -11.83 13.57
N THR A 152 5.97 -10.95 12.96
CA THR A 152 6.60 -9.84 13.66
C THR A 152 5.90 -8.55 13.22
N VAL A 153 5.22 -7.90 14.14
CA VAL A 153 4.65 -6.56 13.95
C VAL A 153 5.71 -5.56 14.39
N ILE A 154 6.13 -4.68 13.49
CA ILE A 154 6.99 -3.55 13.83
C ILE A 154 6.18 -2.29 13.64
N GLU A 155 5.78 -1.67 14.75
CA GLU A 155 5.20 -0.34 14.77
C GLU A 155 6.34 0.69 14.80
N LEU A 156 6.53 1.41 13.71
CA LEU A 156 7.48 2.51 13.65
C LEU A 156 6.71 3.83 13.67
N SER A 157 6.47 4.36 14.87
CA SER A 157 6.05 5.74 15.03
C SER A 157 7.30 6.64 14.96
N GLY A 158 7.34 7.53 13.98
CA GLY A 158 8.39 8.52 13.88
C GLY A 158 8.31 9.54 15.01
N THR A 159 9.06 9.33 16.06
CA THR A 159 9.53 10.41 16.94
C THR A 159 10.98 10.12 17.27
N ASP A 160 11.83 10.81 16.53
CA ASP A 160 13.21 11.00 16.92
C ASP A 160 13.24 11.74 18.26
N SER A 161 13.89 11.18 19.23
CA SER A 161 14.53 11.98 20.29
C SER A 161 15.49 11.12 21.12
N MET A 162 16.75 11.38 20.90
CA MET A 162 17.84 11.39 21.89
C MET A 162 18.00 10.18 22.81
N PHE A 163 18.99 9.34 22.53
CA PHE A 163 19.86 8.87 23.59
C PHE A 163 21.33 9.10 23.22
N GLN A 164 21.79 10.30 23.57
CA GLN A 164 23.18 10.50 23.96
C GLN A 164 23.26 10.06 25.43
N SER A 165 24.13 9.16 25.72
CA SER A 165 24.71 8.99 27.06
C SER A 165 26.10 8.42 26.90
N GLU A 166 27.04 9.31 27.05
CA GLU A 166 28.37 9.04 27.56
C GLU A 166 28.33 9.03 29.10
N PRO A 167 29.40 8.65 29.74
CA PRO A 167 30.66 7.98 29.36
C PRO A 167 30.77 6.53 29.86
#